data_c8cb8ac997fac245f63a01e2dc569b4e
#
_entry.id   c8cb8ac997fac245f63a01e2dc569b4e
#
_cell.length_a   1.000
_cell.length_b   1.000
_cell.length_c   1.000
_cell.angle_alpha   90.00
_cell.angle_beta   90.00
_cell.angle_gamma   90.00
#
_symmetry.space_group_name_H-M   'P 1'
#
loop_
_entity.id
_entity.type
_entity.pdbx_description
1 polymer ?
#
loop_
_entity_poly.entity_id
_entity_poly.type
_entity_poly.pdbx_seq_one_letter_code
_entity_poly.pdbx_strand_id
1 'polypeptide(L)'
;YQQIKRNFKSLSLIRIENNSLLGTPDLLVYNTFRHFCTLELKVSKGKKIRFSPHQIAFHKRHPDNTFILVKALGPLPPKTSPISMFRGSRITELVALGLKLDACYSGWDACRLALEACGLPLDVS
;
A
#
# COMPACT_ATOMS: atom_id res chain seq x y z
N TYR A 1 5.53 6.47 9.58
CA TYR A 1 6.10 7.26 8.47
C TYR A 1 7.64 7.25 8.46
N GLN A 2 8.27 7.31 9.63
CA GLN A 2 9.74 7.28 9.72
C GLN A 2 10.33 5.97 9.19
N GLN A 3 9.69 4.85 9.47
CA GLN A 3 10.12 3.55 8.94
C GLN A 3 10.03 3.51 7.41
N ILE A 4 8.98 4.11 6.86
CA ILE A 4 8.77 4.18 5.42
C ILE A 4 9.89 5.01 4.78
N LYS A 5 10.20 6.16 5.34
CA LYS A 5 11.31 7.00 4.83
C LYS A 5 12.64 6.26 4.84
N ARG A 6 12.91 5.49 5.90
CA ARG A 6 14.15 4.73 6.00
C ARG A 6 14.25 3.59 5.00
N ASN A 7 13.13 2.92 4.75
CA ASN A 7 13.11 1.73 3.89
C ASN A 7 12.90 2.05 2.41
N PHE A 8 12.41 3.25 2.08
CA PHE A 8 12.10 3.67 0.72
C PHE A 8 12.94 4.88 0.29
N LYS A 9 14.24 4.86 0.59
CA LYS A 9 15.15 5.99 0.31
C LYS A 9 15.29 6.32 -1.17
N SER A 10 15.11 5.33 -2.04
CA SER A 10 15.19 5.53 -3.49
C SER A 10 13.95 6.20 -4.07
N LEU A 11 12.88 6.31 -3.27
CA LEU A 11 11.60 6.85 -3.72
C LEU A 11 11.42 8.26 -3.18
N SER A 12 10.80 9.13 -3.98
CA SER A 12 10.36 10.43 -3.52
C SER A 12 8.97 10.28 -2.91
N LEU A 13 8.85 10.59 -1.62
CA LEU A 13 7.61 10.44 -0.87
C LEU A 13 7.05 11.83 -0.56
N ILE A 14 5.81 12.06 -1.00
CA ILE A 14 5.12 13.32 -0.81
C ILE A 14 3.88 13.06 0.03
N ARG A 15 3.80 13.66 1.22
CA ARG A 15 2.61 13.54 2.07
C ARG A 15 1.47 14.33 1.47
N ILE A 16 0.32 13.70 1.37
CA ILE A 16 -0.88 14.36 0.89
C ILE A 16 -1.63 14.87 2.13
N GLU A 17 -1.59 16.19 2.34
CA GLU A 17 -2.27 16.85 3.45
C GLU A 17 -3.45 17.62 2.90
N ASN A 18 -4.56 16.93 2.69
CA ASN A 18 -5.76 17.56 2.15
C ASN A 18 -6.97 17.18 2.99
N ASN A 19 -7.39 18.10 3.83
CA ASN A 19 -8.54 17.90 4.72
C ASN A 19 -9.88 18.01 4.01
N SER A 20 -9.91 18.47 2.76
CA SER A 20 -11.16 18.67 2.02
C SER A 20 -11.52 17.50 1.12
N LEU A 21 -10.58 16.58 0.84
CA LEU A 21 -10.83 15.41 0.00
C LEU A 21 -10.81 14.15 0.85
N LEU A 22 -11.99 13.59 1.07
CA LEU A 22 -12.16 12.36 1.86
C LEU A 22 -11.69 11.16 1.04
N GLY A 23 -11.01 10.23 1.71
CA GLY A 23 -10.53 9.00 1.08
C GLY A 23 -9.25 9.12 0.27
N THR A 24 -8.64 10.31 0.23
CA THR A 24 -7.36 10.52 -0.43
C THR A 24 -6.26 9.71 0.27
N PRO A 25 -5.38 9.03 -0.49
CA PRO A 25 -4.27 8.30 0.12
C PRO A 25 -3.29 9.19 0.88
N ASP A 26 -2.52 8.58 1.78
CA ASP A 26 -1.60 9.32 2.66
C ASP A 26 -0.39 9.86 1.92
N LEU A 27 0.12 9.12 0.93
CA LEU A 27 1.36 9.47 0.24
C LEU A 27 1.20 9.40 -1.27
N LEU A 28 1.84 10.34 -1.95
CA LEU A 28 2.15 10.27 -3.36
C LEU A 28 3.60 9.82 -3.48
N VAL A 29 3.85 8.78 -4.25
CA VAL A 29 5.18 8.18 -4.43
C VAL A 29 5.64 8.40 -5.86
N TYR A 30 6.85 8.94 -6.01
CA TYR A 30 7.47 9.13 -7.32
C TYR A 30 8.72 8.26 -7.40
N ASN A 31 8.80 7.40 -8.41
CA ASN A 31 9.90 6.45 -8.51
C ASN A 31 10.99 6.92 -9.49
N THR A 32 12.07 6.16 -9.58
CA THR A 32 13.22 6.49 -10.43
C THR A 32 12.90 6.39 -11.92
N PHE A 33 11.82 5.70 -12.29
CA PHE A 33 11.36 5.61 -13.67
C PHE A 33 10.37 6.72 -14.03
N ARG A 34 10.21 7.73 -13.15
CA ARG A 34 9.39 8.92 -13.34
C ARG A 34 7.89 8.62 -13.42
N HIS A 35 7.44 7.62 -12.65
CA HIS A 35 6.02 7.31 -12.51
C HIS A 35 5.54 7.61 -11.11
N PHE A 36 4.29 8.02 -11.00
CA PHE A 36 3.63 8.25 -9.73
C PHE A 36 2.74 7.06 -9.37
N CYS A 37 2.69 6.77 -8.08
CA CYS A 37 1.66 5.92 -7.51
C CYS A 37 1.25 6.48 -6.16
N THR A 38 0.16 5.98 -5.59
CA THR A 38 -0.30 6.39 -4.27
C THR A 38 -0.12 5.26 -3.27
N LEU A 39 0.06 5.63 -2.01
CA LEU A 39 0.25 4.67 -0.94
C LEU A 39 -0.64 5.06 0.24
N GLU A 40 -1.58 4.17 0.58
CA GLU A 40 -2.41 4.28 1.77
C GLU A 40 -1.73 3.52 2.90
N LEU A 41 -1.61 4.14 4.07
CA LEU A 41 -0.95 3.54 5.23
C LEU A 41 -2.00 3.03 6.21
N LYS A 42 -1.89 1.77 6.59
CA LYS A 42 -2.79 1.13 7.56
C LYS A 42 -2.00 0.39 8.62
N VAL A 43 -2.56 0.38 9.82
CA VAL A 43 -2.07 -0.43 10.93
C VAL A 43 -3.20 -1.37 11.34
N SER A 44 -2.86 -2.64 11.54
CA SER A 44 -3.84 -3.65 11.94
C SER A 44 -3.45 -4.28 13.27
N LYS A 45 -4.38 -4.36 14.21
CA LYS A 45 -4.19 -5.06 15.49
C LYS A 45 -4.65 -6.52 15.44
N GLY A 46 -5.17 -6.96 14.34
CA GLY A 46 -5.62 -8.32 14.11
C GLY A 46 -5.63 -8.53 12.62
N LYS A 47 -6.51 -9.40 12.14
CA LYS A 47 -6.60 -9.68 10.72
C LYS A 47 -7.46 -8.65 9.96
N LYS A 48 -8.36 -7.96 10.67
CA LYS A 48 -9.27 -7.00 10.04
C LYS A 48 -8.59 -5.67 9.81
N ILE A 49 -8.77 -5.11 8.62
CA ILE A 49 -8.27 -3.79 8.24
C ILE A 49 -9.47 -2.87 8.03
N ARG A 50 -9.45 -1.70 8.67
CA ARG A 50 -10.57 -0.77 8.61
C ARG A 50 -10.36 0.26 7.51
N PHE A 51 -11.38 0.40 6.66
CA PHE A 51 -11.41 1.41 5.61
C PHE A 51 -12.69 2.23 5.73
N SER A 52 -12.59 3.54 5.50
CA SER A 52 -13.77 4.36 5.35
C SER A 52 -14.43 4.08 3.99
N PRO A 53 -15.75 4.36 3.85
CA PRO A 53 -16.40 4.23 2.53
C PRO A 53 -15.71 5.05 1.45
N HIS A 54 -15.15 6.21 1.80
CA HIS A 54 -14.44 7.08 0.84
C HIS A 54 -13.12 6.45 0.38
N GLN A 55 -12.39 5.78 1.27
CA GLN A 55 -11.17 5.06 0.92
C GLN A 55 -11.47 3.89 -0.01
N ILE A 56 -12.53 3.16 0.27
CA ILE A 56 -12.98 2.06 -0.59
C ILE A 56 -13.34 2.59 -1.98
N ALA A 57 -14.11 3.67 -2.04
CA ALA A 57 -14.52 4.29 -3.29
C ALA A 57 -13.32 4.79 -4.09
N PHE A 58 -12.32 5.37 -3.42
CA PHE A 58 -11.09 5.83 -4.07
C PHE A 58 -10.39 4.70 -4.81
N HIS A 59 -10.15 3.58 -4.12
CA HIS A 59 -9.43 2.46 -4.72
C HIS A 59 -10.22 1.75 -5.81
N LYS A 60 -11.55 1.71 -5.69
CA LYS A 60 -12.41 1.19 -6.76
C LYS A 60 -12.36 2.07 -8.01
N ARG A 61 -12.27 3.38 -7.82
CA ARG A 61 -12.21 4.34 -8.91
C ARG A 61 -10.82 4.42 -9.54
N HIS A 62 -9.79 4.16 -8.74
CA HIS A 62 -8.38 4.24 -9.14
C HIS A 62 -7.67 2.91 -8.82
N PRO A 63 -7.94 1.85 -9.60
CA PRO A 63 -7.36 0.54 -9.30
C PRO A 63 -5.90 0.40 -9.71
N ASP A 64 -5.43 1.24 -10.64
CA ASP A 64 -4.07 1.16 -11.16
C ASP A 64 -3.15 2.14 -10.44
N ASN A 65 -1.91 1.72 -10.20
CA ASN A 65 -0.87 2.53 -9.55
C ASN A 65 -1.28 3.06 -8.17
N THR A 66 -2.09 2.28 -7.45
CA THR A 66 -2.48 2.57 -6.08
C THR A 66 -2.18 1.35 -5.22
N PHE A 67 -1.66 1.62 -4.02
CA PHE A 67 -1.22 0.56 -3.11
C PHE A 67 -1.66 0.85 -1.68
N ILE A 68 -1.82 -0.21 -0.90
CA ILE A 68 -2.16 -0.15 0.51
C ILE A 68 -1.08 -0.89 1.28
N LEU A 69 -0.34 -0.18 2.11
CA LEU A 69 0.72 -0.73 2.96
C LEU A 69 0.16 -0.94 4.36
N VAL A 70 0.25 -2.17 4.86
CA VAL A 70 -0.29 -2.54 6.15
C VAL A 70 0.83 -2.99 7.07
N LYS A 71 0.87 -2.41 8.27
CA LYS A 71 1.73 -2.88 9.35
C LYS A 71 0.86 -3.64 10.35
N ALA A 72 1.13 -4.93 10.50
CA ALA A 72 0.45 -5.76 11.50
C ALA A 72 1.12 -5.58 12.85
N LEU A 73 0.30 -5.34 13.88
CA LEU A 73 0.74 -5.26 15.27
C LEU A 73 0.39 -6.55 15.98
N GLY A 74 1.19 -6.90 16.99
CA GLY A 74 0.98 -8.08 17.80
C GLY A 74 1.81 -9.27 17.36
N PRO A 75 1.64 -10.43 18.03
CA PRO A 75 2.42 -11.61 17.71
C PRO A 75 2.07 -12.16 16.35
N LEU A 76 3.10 -12.52 15.58
CA LEU A 76 2.96 -13.12 14.26
C LEU A 76 3.61 -14.50 14.25
N PRO A 77 3.16 -15.42 13.37
CA PRO A 77 3.85 -16.70 13.21
C PRO A 77 5.31 -16.48 12.82
N PRO A 78 6.21 -17.43 13.17
CA PRO A 78 7.62 -17.32 12.77
C PRO A 78 7.80 -17.09 11.28
N LYS A 79 8.78 -16.26 10.91
CA LYS A 79 9.11 -15.90 9.53
C LYS A 79 8.02 -15.11 8.79
N THR A 80 7.03 -14.60 9.50
CA THR A 80 6.00 -13.74 8.91
C THR A 80 6.42 -12.27 9.05
N SER A 81 6.47 -11.54 7.95
CA SER A 81 6.75 -10.11 7.99
C SER A 81 5.55 -9.34 8.56
N PRO A 82 5.77 -8.35 9.44
CA PRO A 82 4.68 -7.47 9.85
C PRO A 82 4.25 -6.51 8.74
N ILE A 83 5.02 -6.40 7.66
CA ILE A 83 4.75 -5.47 6.57
C ILE A 83 4.19 -6.24 5.37
N SER A 84 3.02 -5.81 4.92
CA SER A 84 2.34 -6.37 3.75
C SER A 84 1.84 -5.24 2.87
N MET A 85 1.84 -5.44 1.57
CA MET A 85 1.30 -4.45 0.65
C MET A 85 0.35 -5.12 -0.35
N PHE A 86 -0.73 -4.41 -0.65
CA PHE A 86 -1.78 -4.86 -1.54
C PHE A 86 -1.98 -3.83 -2.64
N ARG A 87 -2.34 -4.29 -3.83
CA ARG A 87 -2.73 -3.38 -4.91
C ARG A 87 -4.10 -2.80 -4.61
N GLY A 88 -4.31 -1.54 -4.99
CA GLY A 88 -5.61 -0.89 -4.83
C GLY A 88 -6.75 -1.63 -5.53
N SER A 89 -6.45 -2.32 -6.63
CA SER A 89 -7.44 -3.14 -7.36
C SER A 89 -8.02 -4.29 -6.51
N ARG A 90 -7.34 -4.66 -5.41
CA ARG A 90 -7.80 -5.73 -4.52
C ARG A 90 -8.60 -5.20 -3.33
N ILE A 91 -9.03 -3.95 -3.38
CA ILE A 91 -9.70 -3.32 -2.21
C ILE A 91 -10.95 -4.08 -1.75
N THR A 92 -11.77 -4.57 -2.66
CA THR A 92 -12.99 -5.29 -2.29
C THR A 92 -12.68 -6.56 -1.50
N GLU A 93 -11.69 -7.33 -1.96
CA GLU A 93 -11.25 -8.55 -1.27
C GLU A 93 -10.57 -8.23 0.05
N LEU A 94 -9.77 -7.17 0.08
CA LEU A 94 -9.06 -6.75 1.27
C LEU A 94 -10.03 -6.30 2.38
N VAL A 95 -11.09 -5.61 2.03
CA VAL A 95 -12.15 -5.22 2.98
C VAL A 95 -12.83 -6.47 3.56
N ALA A 96 -13.12 -7.45 2.72
CA ALA A 96 -13.81 -8.68 3.14
C ALA A 96 -12.91 -9.59 3.98
N LEU A 97 -11.66 -9.77 3.57
CA LEU A 97 -10.77 -10.78 4.14
C LEU A 97 -9.71 -10.21 5.09
N GLY A 98 -9.39 -8.91 4.96
CA GLY A 98 -8.30 -8.33 5.75
C GLY A 98 -6.98 -9.06 5.52
N LEU A 99 -6.22 -9.28 6.57
CA LEU A 99 -4.94 -9.99 6.48
C LEU A 99 -5.05 -11.48 6.21
N LYS A 100 -6.26 -12.03 6.09
CA LYS A 100 -6.46 -13.39 5.56
C LYS A 100 -6.23 -13.44 4.06
N LEU A 101 -6.34 -12.31 3.37
CA LEU A 101 -5.98 -12.21 1.96
C LEU A 101 -4.47 -12.29 1.82
N ASP A 102 -3.99 -13.09 0.88
CA ASP A 102 -2.56 -13.17 0.61
C ASP A 102 -2.05 -11.83 0.11
N ALA A 103 -0.98 -11.34 0.72
CA ALA A 103 -0.37 -10.08 0.32
C ALA A 103 0.19 -10.17 -1.09
N CYS A 104 0.03 -9.09 -1.86
CA CYS A 104 0.69 -8.99 -3.16
C CYS A 104 2.21 -8.90 -2.98
N TYR A 105 2.64 -8.21 -1.93
CA TYR A 105 4.04 -8.04 -1.59
C TYR A 105 4.21 -8.14 -0.08
N SER A 106 5.23 -8.86 0.38
CA SER A 106 5.49 -9.07 1.79
C SER A 106 6.92 -8.65 2.13
N GLY A 107 7.07 -7.83 3.17
CA GLY A 107 8.36 -7.31 3.62
C GLY A 107 8.74 -6.00 2.92
N TRP A 108 9.65 -5.25 3.55
CA TRP A 108 10.07 -3.94 3.06
C TRP A 108 10.67 -3.99 1.66
N ASP A 109 11.53 -4.98 1.39
CA ASP A 109 12.24 -5.06 0.10
C ASP A 109 11.28 -5.35 -1.06
N ALA A 110 10.35 -6.29 -0.88
CA ALA A 110 9.36 -6.61 -1.91
C ALA A 110 8.46 -5.41 -2.17
N CYS A 111 8.03 -4.72 -1.12
CA CYS A 111 7.19 -3.51 -1.25
C CYS A 111 7.94 -2.40 -1.98
N ARG A 112 9.21 -2.17 -1.63
CA ARG A 112 10.04 -1.16 -2.30
C ARG A 112 10.19 -1.46 -3.79
N LEU A 113 10.50 -2.72 -4.13
CA LEU A 113 10.66 -3.14 -5.53
C LEU A 113 9.37 -2.92 -6.33
N ALA A 114 8.23 -3.21 -5.72
CA ALA A 114 6.93 -3.01 -6.38
C ALA A 114 6.68 -1.52 -6.67
N LEU A 115 6.97 -0.65 -5.72
CA LEU A 115 6.80 0.80 -5.89
C LEU A 115 7.80 1.35 -6.93
N GLU A 116 9.02 0.84 -6.96
CA GLU A 116 10.01 1.22 -7.96
C GLU A 116 9.60 0.79 -9.38
N ALA A 117 8.90 -0.32 -9.51
CA ALA A 117 8.44 -0.84 -10.81
C ALA A 117 7.07 -0.29 -11.23
N CYS A 118 6.43 0.50 -10.38
CA CYS A 118 5.11 1.06 -10.67
C CYS A 118 5.14 1.87 -11.97
N GLY A 119 4.14 1.67 -12.82
CA GLY A 119 4.03 2.36 -14.10
C GLY A 119 4.81 1.73 -15.24
N LEU A 120 5.67 0.76 -14.97
CA LEU A 120 6.35 0.02 -16.02
C LEU A 120 5.41 -1.01 -16.65
N PRO A 121 5.57 -1.28 -17.97
CA PRO A 121 4.77 -2.34 -18.60
C PRO A 121 5.02 -3.67 -17.90
N LEU A 122 3.94 -4.44 -17.69
CA LEU A 122 4.09 -5.81 -17.23
C LEU A 122 4.78 -6.62 -18.31
N ASP A 123 5.80 -7.39 -17.90
CA ASP A 123 6.43 -8.34 -18.79
C ASP A 123 5.43 -9.43 -19.13
N VAL A 124 4.95 -9.43 -20.35
CA VAL A 124 4.06 -10.45 -20.87
C VAL A 124 4.94 -11.46 -21.62
N SER A 125 5.62 -12.26 -20.84
CA SER A 125 6.36 -13.38 -21.43
C SER A 125 5.56 -14.65 -21.35
#